data_2e5d0f0442ad0deccdd5239ca4103340
#
_entry.id   2e5d0f0442ad0deccdd5239ca4103340
#
_cell.length_a   1.000
_cell.length_b   1.000
_cell.length_c   1.000
_cell.angle_alpha   90.00
_cell.angle_beta   90.00
_cell.angle_gamma   90.00
#
_symmetry.space_group_name_H-M   'P 1'
#
loop_
_entity.id
_entity.type
_entity.pdbx_description
1 polymer ?
#
loop_
_entity_poly.entity_id
_entity_poly.type
_entity_poly.pdbx_seq_one_letter_code
_entity_poly.pdbx_strand_id
1 'polypeptide(L)'
;MAARQLTPAQFARLAAYGVLQDVSTADIVFTVGDADYDLIAVESGSIELLSPATHDEAETRVALCGPGGFVGELNLLTGQAAFLTARVVEPGRIYRISPAQFRRVMADDPEVSDVLLQTFLTRRDMLRSGAGARGIEILGSGDSAASLALRTYAARQRLPHLWLDFDSPTGRLAAESVSLTAADLPSVITPGVVLRRATPTDLARLLGLTYRRSNGKPLQITVIGSGPAGLAAAVYGASEGLHTIVLDAIGIGGQAAASSRIENYPGFPSGISGRDLTQKTALQALKFGAELWSPSQVVDLDTRGEQLRVILADGTGIDTRAVLIATGARYCTLPLPRWSDFEGAGIYYAATDLEARTCSDQPVTVVGGANSAAQAALYLAARASHVTLAVRSSHLSAGMSAYLISRVSTDPRITIALSTEVTALAGTASLNRISLTNTATGETTEQPCQGLFCFIGAEPATSWLSEVALDAAGFIPTDVQLDPASLGAPWAALGRSPLPFETNVPGVFAAGDVRVASLKRVASAIGEGASAVRFIHTAIGVHP
;
A
#
# COMPACT_ATOMS: atom_id res chain seq x y z
N MET A 1 17.30 10.49 -16.27
CA MET A 1 17.04 9.64 -17.46
C MET A 1 15.93 10.28 -18.26
N ALA A 2 16.10 10.51 -19.56
CA ALA A 2 15.02 11.03 -20.41
C ALA A 2 13.87 10.02 -20.44
N ALA A 3 12.63 10.53 -20.36
CA ALA A 3 11.44 9.68 -20.55
C ALA A 3 11.54 9.00 -21.92
N ARG A 4 11.23 7.69 -21.98
CA ARG A 4 11.17 6.97 -23.26
C ARG A 4 10.12 7.62 -24.14
N GLN A 5 10.48 7.89 -25.38
CA GLN A 5 9.54 8.39 -26.39
C GLN A 5 8.99 7.22 -27.22
N LEU A 6 7.74 7.35 -27.66
CA LEU A 6 7.15 6.43 -28.61
C LEU A 6 7.86 6.53 -29.96
N THR A 7 8.11 5.41 -30.60
CA THR A 7 8.50 5.42 -32.01
C THR A 7 7.30 5.84 -32.86
N PRO A 8 7.52 6.34 -34.12
CA PRO A 8 6.40 6.70 -34.99
C PRO A 8 5.37 5.57 -35.18
N ALA A 9 5.81 4.32 -35.24
CA ALA A 9 4.94 3.15 -35.36
C ALA A 9 4.14 2.91 -34.07
N GLN A 10 4.76 3.05 -32.88
CA GLN A 10 4.06 2.94 -31.59
C GLN A 10 3.07 4.08 -31.40
N PHE A 11 3.43 5.30 -31.80
CA PHE A 11 2.53 6.45 -31.76
C PHE A 11 1.29 6.23 -32.64
N ALA A 12 1.47 5.74 -33.87
CA ALA A 12 0.34 5.44 -34.76
C ALA A 12 -0.61 4.39 -34.18
N ARG A 13 -0.06 3.34 -33.51
CA ARG A 13 -0.88 2.34 -32.83
C ARG A 13 -1.64 2.95 -31.65
N LEU A 14 -0.98 3.80 -30.83
CA LEU A 14 -1.63 4.50 -29.73
C LEU A 14 -2.75 5.42 -30.24
N ALA A 15 -2.47 6.20 -31.27
CA ALA A 15 -3.42 7.14 -31.87
C ALA A 15 -4.68 6.45 -32.42
N ALA A 16 -4.58 5.20 -32.87
CA ALA A 16 -5.72 4.41 -33.36
C ALA A 16 -6.81 4.16 -32.29
N TYR A 17 -6.48 4.27 -31.00
CA TYR A 17 -7.44 4.17 -29.90
C TYR A 17 -8.08 5.52 -29.53
N GLY A 18 -7.61 6.62 -30.10
CA GLY A 18 -8.02 7.97 -29.77
C GLY A 18 -8.95 8.62 -30.78
N VAL A 19 -9.57 9.70 -30.37
CA VAL A 19 -10.34 10.60 -31.23
C VAL A 19 -9.50 11.84 -31.50
N LEU A 20 -9.30 12.16 -32.78
CA LEU A 20 -8.56 13.34 -33.21
C LEU A 20 -9.34 14.62 -32.90
N GLN A 21 -8.67 15.62 -32.35
CA GLN A 21 -9.21 16.91 -31.99
C GLN A 21 -8.21 18.03 -32.35
N ASP A 22 -8.70 19.13 -32.95
CA ASP A 22 -7.93 20.37 -33.09
C ASP A 22 -7.94 21.12 -31.77
N VAL A 23 -6.82 21.74 -31.42
CA VAL A 23 -6.63 22.53 -30.18
C VAL A 23 -5.96 23.86 -30.49
N SER A 24 -6.38 24.88 -29.73
CA SER A 24 -5.88 26.27 -29.84
C SER A 24 -4.96 26.61 -28.66
N THR A 25 -4.13 27.63 -28.85
CA THR A 25 -3.27 28.16 -27.78
C THR A 25 -4.10 28.53 -26.55
N ALA A 26 -3.60 28.18 -25.37
CA ALA A 26 -4.22 28.35 -24.06
C ALA A 26 -5.41 27.44 -23.76
N ASP A 27 -5.82 26.54 -24.67
CA ASP A 27 -6.82 25.52 -24.34
C ASP A 27 -6.33 24.65 -23.16
N ILE A 28 -7.22 24.44 -22.20
CA ILE A 28 -6.97 23.51 -21.09
C ILE A 28 -7.47 22.13 -21.51
N VAL A 29 -6.57 21.16 -21.51
CA VAL A 29 -6.86 19.78 -21.93
C VAL A 29 -7.42 18.97 -20.77
N PHE A 30 -6.84 19.12 -19.59
CA PHE A 30 -7.34 18.71 -18.28
C PHE A 30 -6.71 19.58 -17.19
N THR A 31 -7.32 19.62 -16.01
CA THR A 31 -6.85 20.43 -14.88
C THR A 31 -6.65 19.59 -13.62
N VAL A 32 -5.89 20.14 -12.68
CA VAL A 32 -5.72 19.54 -11.33
C VAL A 32 -7.10 19.27 -10.71
N GLY A 33 -7.30 18.05 -10.20
CA GLY A 33 -8.56 17.65 -9.58
C GLY A 33 -9.54 16.94 -10.52
N ASP A 34 -9.31 16.95 -11.83
CA ASP A 34 -10.13 16.20 -12.77
C ASP A 34 -10.02 14.69 -12.49
N ALA A 35 -11.16 14.05 -12.19
CA ALA A 35 -11.22 12.63 -11.84
C ALA A 35 -11.23 11.71 -13.06
N ASP A 36 -11.86 12.16 -14.16
CA ASP A 36 -12.01 11.40 -15.40
C ASP A 36 -11.43 12.23 -16.55
N TYR A 37 -10.13 12.09 -16.79
CA TYR A 37 -9.45 12.77 -17.89
C TYR A 37 -8.82 11.76 -18.87
N ASP A 38 -8.61 12.20 -20.10
CA ASP A 38 -8.10 11.36 -21.19
C ASP A 38 -6.56 11.30 -21.18
N LEU A 39 -6.01 10.18 -21.68
CA LEU A 39 -4.63 10.16 -22.17
C LEU A 39 -4.59 10.95 -23.48
N ILE A 40 -3.63 11.86 -23.61
CA ILE A 40 -3.48 12.72 -24.76
C ILE A 40 -2.23 12.35 -25.54
N ALA A 41 -2.37 12.00 -26.80
CA ALA A 41 -1.23 11.84 -27.71
C ALA A 41 -1.14 13.07 -28.65
N VAL A 42 0.04 13.70 -28.71
CA VAL A 42 0.27 14.95 -29.44
C VAL A 42 0.70 14.63 -30.87
N GLU A 43 -0.14 14.93 -31.85
CA GLU A 43 0.19 14.76 -33.27
C GLU A 43 0.97 15.97 -33.80
N SER A 44 0.51 17.18 -33.46
CA SER A 44 1.17 18.44 -33.81
C SER A 44 0.89 19.51 -32.76
N GLY A 45 1.71 20.56 -32.72
CA GLY A 45 1.64 21.57 -31.66
C GLY A 45 2.41 21.15 -30.41
N SER A 46 2.15 21.81 -29.29
CA SER A 46 2.79 21.48 -28.00
C SER A 46 1.88 21.74 -26.80
N ILE A 47 2.03 20.91 -25.77
CA ILE A 47 1.28 20.97 -24.51
C ILE A 47 2.26 21.03 -23.34
N GLU A 48 2.09 22.00 -22.46
CA GLU A 48 2.83 22.09 -21.20
C GLU A 48 2.06 21.42 -20.05
N LEU A 49 2.82 20.78 -19.15
CA LEU A 49 2.33 20.30 -17.87
C LEU A 49 2.75 21.25 -16.77
N LEU A 50 1.77 21.71 -16.00
CA LEU A 50 1.92 22.73 -14.99
C LEU A 50 1.62 22.16 -13.61
N SER A 51 2.55 22.37 -12.68
CA SER A 51 2.29 22.20 -11.25
C SER A 51 1.47 23.36 -10.75
N PRO A 52 0.44 23.13 -9.94
CA PRO A 52 -0.39 24.22 -9.41
C PRO A 52 0.43 25.19 -8.56
N ALA A 53 -0.04 26.45 -8.50
CA ALA A 53 0.47 27.40 -7.56
C ALA A 53 0.23 26.94 -6.11
N THR A 54 1.19 27.19 -5.23
CA THR A 54 1.12 26.97 -3.78
C THR A 54 1.10 28.31 -3.04
N HIS A 55 1.09 28.27 -1.72
CA HIS A 55 1.11 29.49 -0.89
C HIS A 55 2.39 30.35 -1.09
N ASP A 56 3.50 29.73 -1.54
CA ASP A 56 4.83 30.36 -1.67
C ASP A 56 5.39 30.37 -3.09
N GLU A 57 4.79 29.61 -4.03
CA GLU A 57 5.25 29.54 -5.41
C GLU A 57 4.11 29.73 -6.42
N ALA A 58 4.41 30.43 -7.51
CA ALA A 58 3.51 30.54 -8.66
C ALA A 58 3.44 29.21 -9.43
N GLU A 59 2.42 29.07 -10.29
CA GLU A 59 2.32 27.94 -11.22
C GLU A 59 3.62 27.74 -12.00
N THR A 60 4.15 26.50 -12.01
CA THR A 60 5.44 26.20 -12.64
C THR A 60 5.31 25.12 -13.70
N ARG A 61 6.04 25.28 -14.80
CA ARG A 61 6.09 24.28 -15.86
C ARG A 61 6.99 23.11 -15.48
N VAL A 62 6.38 21.92 -15.36
CA VAL A 62 7.07 20.66 -15.05
C VAL A 62 7.63 20.01 -16.31
N ALA A 63 6.87 20.05 -17.41
CA ALA A 63 7.28 19.44 -18.68
C ALA A 63 6.62 20.13 -19.88
N LEU A 64 7.24 19.97 -21.05
CA LEU A 64 6.69 20.33 -22.35
C LEU A 64 6.63 19.08 -23.22
N CYS A 65 5.49 18.82 -23.85
CA CYS A 65 5.24 17.68 -24.69
C CYS A 65 4.94 18.16 -26.11
N GLY A 66 5.76 17.76 -27.07
CA GLY A 66 5.61 18.06 -28.50
C GLY A 66 5.14 16.85 -29.31
N PRO A 67 5.20 16.94 -30.66
CA PRO A 67 4.74 15.91 -31.59
C PRO A 67 5.39 14.53 -31.33
N GLY A 68 4.59 13.48 -31.41
CA GLY A 68 5.01 12.10 -31.11
C GLY A 68 5.07 11.78 -29.60
N GLY A 69 4.87 12.78 -28.74
CA GLY A 69 4.77 12.62 -27.29
C GLY A 69 3.34 12.37 -26.82
N PHE A 70 3.21 12.15 -25.50
CA PHE A 70 1.92 11.96 -24.87
C PHE A 70 1.87 12.62 -23.50
N VAL A 71 0.67 13.02 -23.08
CA VAL A 71 0.38 13.63 -21.80
C VAL A 71 -0.62 12.77 -21.03
N GLY A 72 -0.32 12.48 -19.80
CA GLY A 72 -1.10 11.65 -18.90
C GLY A 72 -0.22 11.20 -17.75
N GLU A 73 -0.84 10.60 -16.76
CA GLU A 73 -0.19 10.17 -15.52
C GLU A 73 -0.61 8.75 -15.13
N LEU A 74 0.08 8.21 -14.13
CA LEU A 74 -0.27 6.92 -13.53
C LEU A 74 -1.72 6.91 -12.98
N ASN A 75 -2.27 8.08 -12.72
CA ASN A 75 -3.65 8.30 -12.26
C ASN A 75 -4.69 7.67 -13.20
N LEU A 76 -4.41 7.63 -14.50
CA LEU A 76 -5.28 6.98 -15.50
C LEU A 76 -5.48 5.48 -15.24
N LEU A 77 -4.49 4.82 -14.62
CA LEU A 77 -4.61 3.41 -14.20
C LEU A 77 -5.27 3.27 -12.82
N THR A 78 -5.01 4.21 -11.93
CA THR A 78 -5.45 4.13 -10.53
C THR A 78 -6.80 4.79 -10.27
N GLY A 79 -7.35 5.52 -11.24
CA GLY A 79 -8.59 6.29 -11.07
C GLY A 79 -8.43 7.54 -10.20
N GLN A 80 -7.20 7.96 -9.90
CA GLN A 80 -6.92 9.19 -9.15
C GLN A 80 -7.21 10.42 -10.00
N ALA A 81 -7.52 11.52 -9.33
CA ALA A 81 -7.59 12.83 -9.97
C ALA A 81 -6.23 13.30 -10.50
N ALA A 82 -6.23 14.15 -11.53
CA ALA A 82 -5.01 14.73 -12.10
C ALA A 82 -4.26 15.58 -11.07
N PHE A 83 -2.93 15.45 -11.03
CA PHE A 83 -2.06 16.28 -10.17
C PHE A 83 -1.49 17.49 -10.88
N LEU A 84 -1.58 17.54 -12.20
CA LEU A 84 -1.06 18.59 -13.05
C LEU A 84 -2.18 19.14 -13.94
N THR A 85 -1.99 20.36 -14.39
CA THR A 85 -2.81 20.96 -15.47
C THR A 85 -2.07 20.80 -16.79
N ALA A 86 -2.78 20.37 -17.84
CA ALA A 86 -2.27 20.31 -19.20
C ALA A 86 -2.86 21.46 -20.03
N ARG A 87 -1.98 22.34 -20.53
CA ARG A 87 -2.35 23.53 -21.29
C ARG A 87 -1.64 23.57 -22.64
N VAL A 88 -2.35 23.90 -23.70
CA VAL A 88 -1.80 24.05 -25.04
C VAL A 88 -0.94 25.30 -25.13
N VAL A 89 0.30 25.15 -25.59
CA VAL A 89 1.23 26.26 -25.86
C VAL A 89 1.20 26.64 -27.33
N GLU A 90 1.35 25.67 -28.21
CA GLU A 90 1.28 25.84 -29.65
C GLU A 90 0.06 25.10 -30.19
N PRO A 91 -0.76 25.74 -31.03
CA PRO A 91 -1.96 25.12 -31.59
C PRO A 91 -1.61 23.92 -32.47
N GLY A 92 -2.48 22.94 -32.55
CA GLY A 92 -2.22 21.74 -33.31
C GLY A 92 -3.33 20.71 -33.20
N ARG A 93 -2.95 19.43 -33.32
CA ARG A 93 -3.88 18.30 -33.25
C ARG A 93 -3.43 17.30 -32.21
N ILE A 94 -4.40 16.80 -31.48
CA ILE A 94 -4.21 15.79 -30.42
C ILE A 94 -5.16 14.62 -30.62
N TYR A 95 -4.76 13.43 -30.14
CA TYR A 95 -5.68 12.32 -29.97
C TYR A 95 -6.08 12.22 -28.50
N ARG A 96 -7.39 12.26 -28.23
CA ARG A 96 -7.96 11.97 -26.90
C ARG A 96 -8.29 10.50 -26.78
N ILE A 97 -7.67 9.82 -25.82
CA ILE A 97 -7.82 8.39 -25.55
C ILE A 97 -8.49 8.27 -24.20
N SER A 98 -9.76 7.85 -24.19
CA SER A 98 -10.53 7.74 -22.95
C SER A 98 -9.91 6.71 -21.99
N PRO A 99 -10.20 6.78 -20.67
CA PRO A 99 -9.71 5.79 -19.70
C PRO A 99 -10.06 4.35 -20.08
N ALA A 100 -11.21 4.13 -20.71
CA ALA A 100 -11.62 2.80 -21.18
C ALA A 100 -10.74 2.31 -22.34
N GLN A 101 -10.46 3.18 -23.31
CA GLN A 101 -9.56 2.86 -24.43
C GLN A 101 -8.11 2.72 -23.98
N PHE A 102 -7.69 3.53 -23.03
CA PHE A 102 -6.35 3.42 -22.42
C PHE A 102 -6.14 2.05 -21.75
N ARG A 103 -7.14 1.55 -20.99
CA ARG A 103 -7.05 0.19 -20.42
C ARG A 103 -6.94 -0.88 -21.51
N ARG A 104 -7.62 -0.69 -22.65
CA ARG A 104 -7.46 -1.59 -23.80
C ARG A 104 -6.05 -1.54 -24.38
N VAL A 105 -5.48 -0.34 -24.58
CA VAL A 105 -4.07 -0.20 -25.01
C VAL A 105 -3.13 -0.96 -24.07
N MET A 106 -3.34 -0.83 -22.76
CA MET A 106 -2.50 -1.48 -21.75
C MET A 106 -2.57 -3.02 -21.83
N ALA A 107 -3.71 -3.58 -22.20
CA ALA A 107 -3.92 -5.01 -22.34
C ALA A 107 -3.49 -5.54 -23.73
N ASP A 108 -3.84 -4.82 -24.81
CA ASP A 108 -3.75 -5.32 -26.18
C ASP A 108 -2.38 -5.06 -26.83
N ASP A 109 -1.64 -4.02 -26.40
CA ASP A 109 -0.34 -3.64 -26.98
C ASP A 109 0.77 -3.58 -25.94
N PRO A 110 1.48 -4.70 -25.67
CA PRO A 110 2.55 -4.75 -24.67
C PRO A 110 3.68 -3.75 -24.90
N GLU A 111 4.07 -3.48 -26.15
CA GLU A 111 5.19 -2.58 -26.46
C GLU A 111 4.83 -1.11 -26.15
N VAL A 112 3.64 -0.67 -26.55
CA VAL A 112 3.13 0.67 -26.21
C VAL A 112 2.90 0.78 -24.72
N SER A 113 2.27 -0.21 -24.10
CA SER A 113 2.00 -0.30 -22.66
C SER A 113 3.28 -0.14 -21.84
N ASP A 114 4.37 -0.81 -22.20
CA ASP A 114 5.63 -0.72 -21.48
C ASP A 114 6.24 0.69 -21.55
N VAL A 115 6.18 1.37 -22.71
CA VAL A 115 6.67 2.75 -22.85
C VAL A 115 5.83 3.71 -22.01
N LEU A 116 4.50 3.61 -22.07
CA LEU A 116 3.57 4.43 -21.29
C LEU A 116 3.82 4.27 -19.78
N LEU A 117 3.86 3.00 -19.32
CA LEU A 117 4.04 2.69 -17.91
C LEU A 117 5.38 3.19 -17.36
N GLN A 118 6.48 2.93 -18.07
CA GLN A 118 7.81 3.41 -17.68
C GLN A 118 7.87 4.95 -17.63
N THR A 119 7.24 5.62 -18.59
CA THR A 119 7.18 7.08 -18.62
C THR A 119 6.37 7.63 -17.46
N PHE A 120 5.21 7.03 -17.14
CA PHE A 120 4.39 7.45 -16.00
C PHE A 120 5.10 7.26 -14.66
N LEU A 121 5.79 6.13 -14.48
CA LEU A 121 6.59 5.88 -13.28
C LEU A 121 7.71 6.92 -13.12
N THR A 122 8.43 7.20 -14.21
CA THR A 122 9.50 8.21 -14.20
C THR A 122 8.95 9.61 -13.90
N ARG A 123 7.83 9.99 -14.50
CA ARG A 123 7.15 11.27 -14.19
C ARG A 123 6.69 11.34 -12.74
N ARG A 124 6.09 10.25 -12.22
CA ARG A 124 5.65 10.19 -10.82
C ARG A 124 6.82 10.35 -9.85
N ASP A 125 7.95 9.71 -10.13
CA ASP A 125 9.15 9.85 -9.28
C ASP A 125 9.75 11.25 -9.37
N MET A 126 9.74 11.89 -10.54
CA MET A 126 10.14 13.31 -10.68
C MET A 126 9.20 14.25 -9.92
N LEU A 127 7.88 14.02 -9.98
CA LEU A 127 6.91 14.83 -9.24
C LEU A 127 7.10 14.70 -7.72
N ARG A 128 7.50 13.52 -7.25
CA ARG A 128 7.74 13.28 -5.81
C ARG A 128 9.02 13.93 -5.29
N SER A 129 10.02 14.13 -6.13
CA SER A 129 11.34 14.68 -5.77
C SER A 129 11.52 16.15 -6.13
N GLY A 130 10.59 16.75 -6.89
CA GLY A 130 10.69 18.10 -7.43
C GLY A 130 9.54 19.03 -7.02
N ALA A 131 9.38 20.14 -7.75
CA ALA A 131 8.34 21.14 -7.53
C ALA A 131 6.91 20.55 -7.53
N GLY A 132 6.67 19.48 -8.29
CA GLY A 132 5.38 18.78 -8.32
C GLY A 132 4.99 18.06 -7.02
N ALA A 133 5.93 17.86 -6.08
CA ALA A 133 5.63 17.29 -4.76
C ALA A 133 4.73 18.21 -3.92
N ARG A 134 4.63 19.48 -4.27
CA ARG A 134 3.92 20.51 -3.52
C ARG A 134 2.42 20.60 -3.81
N GLY A 135 1.90 19.82 -4.75
CA GLY A 135 0.46 19.77 -5.04
C GLY A 135 -0.40 19.23 -3.88
N ILE A 136 0.23 18.52 -2.94
CA ILE A 136 -0.36 18.03 -1.69
C ILE A 136 0.61 18.35 -0.55
N GLU A 137 0.24 19.29 0.32
CA GLU A 137 1.03 19.60 1.51
C GLU A 137 0.37 18.96 2.73
N ILE A 138 1.14 18.17 3.47
CA ILE A 138 0.70 17.57 4.73
C ILE A 138 1.36 18.33 5.86
N LEU A 139 0.57 19.09 6.60
CA LEU A 139 1.00 19.90 7.74
C LEU A 139 0.66 19.17 9.04
N GLY A 140 1.63 18.98 9.92
CA GLY A 140 1.39 18.28 11.19
C GLY A 140 2.57 18.36 12.15
N SER A 141 2.47 17.65 13.27
CA SER A 141 3.56 17.47 14.23
C SER A 141 4.31 16.16 13.95
N GLY A 142 5.64 16.19 14.03
CA GLY A 142 6.50 15.01 13.86
C GLY A 142 6.19 13.88 14.85
N ASP A 143 5.71 14.22 16.03
CA ASP A 143 5.43 13.29 17.14
C ASP A 143 3.97 12.78 17.16
N SER A 144 3.16 13.16 16.17
CA SER A 144 1.74 12.79 16.13
C SER A 144 1.51 11.49 15.36
N ALA A 145 0.85 10.52 15.99
CA ALA A 145 0.43 9.26 15.37
C ALA A 145 -0.51 9.51 14.15
N ALA A 146 -1.39 10.51 14.21
CA ALA A 146 -2.27 10.88 13.12
C ALA A 146 -1.47 11.45 11.92
N SER A 147 -0.45 12.29 12.18
CA SER A 147 0.47 12.80 11.16
C SER A 147 1.25 11.67 10.50
N LEU A 148 1.76 10.71 11.30
CA LEU A 148 2.47 9.54 10.77
C LEU A 148 1.54 8.67 9.91
N ALA A 149 0.29 8.46 10.30
CA ALA A 149 -0.69 7.71 9.53
C ALA A 149 -0.91 8.32 8.14
N LEU A 150 -1.12 9.63 8.03
CA LEU A 150 -1.24 10.35 6.76
C LEU A 150 0.02 10.23 5.90
N ARG A 151 1.19 10.46 6.48
CA ARG A 151 2.48 10.32 5.77
C ARG A 151 2.70 8.91 5.26
N THR A 152 2.43 7.92 6.11
CA THR A 152 2.56 6.50 5.74
C THR A 152 1.62 6.15 4.59
N TYR A 153 0.37 6.61 4.66
CA TYR A 153 -0.61 6.43 3.58
C TYR A 153 -0.13 7.07 2.28
N ALA A 154 0.25 8.35 2.31
CA ALA A 154 0.73 9.07 1.13
C ALA A 154 1.98 8.41 0.52
N ALA A 155 2.92 7.92 1.37
CA ALA A 155 4.10 7.20 0.93
C ALA A 155 3.77 5.85 0.29
N ARG A 156 2.82 5.07 0.84
CA ARG A 156 2.36 3.79 0.27
C ARG A 156 1.67 3.97 -1.07
N GLN A 157 0.84 5.02 -1.19
CA GLN A 157 0.16 5.36 -2.44
C GLN A 157 1.06 6.09 -3.46
N ARG A 158 2.31 6.36 -3.12
CA ARG A 158 3.25 7.17 -3.93
C ARG A 158 2.67 8.53 -4.35
N LEU A 159 1.90 9.15 -3.48
CA LEU A 159 1.39 10.47 -3.75
C LEU A 159 2.54 11.48 -3.78
N PRO A 160 2.58 12.39 -4.77
CA PRO A 160 3.45 13.55 -4.70
C PRO A 160 2.97 14.42 -3.55
N HIS A 161 3.75 14.51 -2.47
CA HIS A 161 3.38 15.31 -1.30
C HIS A 161 4.60 15.93 -0.63
N LEU A 162 4.41 17.09 -0.05
CA LEU A 162 5.37 17.78 0.79
C LEU A 162 4.93 17.62 2.27
N TRP A 163 5.85 17.19 3.11
CA TRP A 163 5.66 17.22 4.56
C TRP A 163 6.15 18.53 5.13
N LEU A 164 5.31 19.19 5.91
CA LEU A 164 5.61 20.42 6.64
C LEU A 164 5.42 20.16 8.14
N ASP A 165 6.49 20.34 8.89
CA ASP A 165 6.38 20.36 10.35
C ASP A 165 5.80 21.70 10.78
N PHE A 166 4.72 21.66 11.57
CA PHE A 166 3.99 22.86 12.02
C PHE A 166 4.88 23.85 12.79
N ASP A 167 5.85 23.33 13.56
CA ASP A 167 6.76 24.16 14.35
C ASP A 167 7.92 24.74 13.54
N SER A 168 8.11 24.29 12.31
CA SER A 168 9.11 24.85 11.39
C SER A 168 8.69 26.22 10.85
N PRO A 169 9.62 27.08 10.41
CA PRO A 169 9.29 28.38 9.78
C PRO A 169 8.38 28.22 8.57
N THR A 170 8.64 27.23 7.71
CA THR A 170 7.83 26.95 6.51
C THR A 170 6.45 26.42 6.86
N GLY A 171 6.34 25.57 7.88
CA GLY A 171 5.05 25.06 8.37
C GLY A 171 4.17 26.15 8.96
N ARG A 172 4.74 27.10 9.69
CA ARG A 172 3.99 28.26 10.22
C ARG A 172 3.48 29.16 9.11
N LEU A 173 4.30 29.44 8.11
CA LEU A 173 3.88 30.23 6.95
C LEU A 173 2.73 29.53 6.19
N ALA A 174 2.83 28.24 5.97
CA ALA A 174 1.76 27.46 5.34
C ALA A 174 0.48 27.48 6.19
N ALA A 175 0.58 27.32 7.51
CA ALA A 175 -0.57 27.40 8.42
C ALA A 175 -1.25 28.77 8.38
N GLU A 176 -0.47 29.86 8.44
CA GLU A 176 -0.96 31.24 8.39
C GLU A 176 -1.68 31.54 7.07
N SER A 177 -1.15 31.08 5.93
CA SER A 177 -1.73 31.32 4.60
C SER A 177 -3.16 30.80 4.45
N VAL A 178 -3.52 29.74 5.20
CA VAL A 178 -4.86 29.08 5.16
C VAL A 178 -5.55 29.10 6.52
N SER A 179 -5.09 29.93 7.45
CA SER A 179 -5.68 30.12 8.79
C SER A 179 -5.84 28.83 9.57
N LEU A 180 -4.79 28.02 9.66
CA LEU A 180 -4.72 26.80 10.47
C LEU A 180 -4.07 27.06 11.82
N THR A 181 -4.53 26.32 12.83
CA THR A 181 -4.00 26.32 14.20
C THR A 181 -3.54 24.91 14.58
N ALA A 182 -2.84 24.78 15.71
CA ALA A 182 -2.43 23.47 16.24
C ALA A 182 -3.62 22.51 16.48
N ALA A 183 -4.83 23.02 16.75
CA ALA A 183 -6.04 22.22 16.93
C ALA A 183 -6.57 21.60 15.62
N ASP A 184 -6.13 22.09 14.47
CA ASP A 184 -6.55 21.62 13.15
C ASP A 184 -5.65 20.50 12.61
N LEU A 185 -4.57 20.17 13.31
CA LEU A 185 -3.58 19.19 12.85
C LEU A 185 -4.02 17.73 13.04
N PRO A 186 -3.53 16.82 12.19
CA PRO A 186 -2.83 17.09 10.94
C PRO A 186 -3.77 17.66 9.87
N SER A 187 -3.26 18.54 9.02
CA SER A 187 -4.04 19.12 7.91
C SER A 187 -3.44 18.75 6.57
N VAL A 188 -4.30 18.67 5.55
CA VAL A 188 -3.89 18.52 4.15
C VAL A 188 -4.30 19.78 3.40
N ILE A 189 -3.34 20.39 2.74
CA ILE A 189 -3.53 21.59 1.93
C ILE A 189 -3.32 21.21 0.47
N THR A 190 -4.31 21.49 -0.36
CA THR A 190 -4.26 21.32 -1.82
C THR A 190 -4.80 22.58 -2.49
N PRO A 191 -4.57 22.80 -3.79
CA PRO A 191 -5.20 23.90 -4.50
C PRO A 191 -6.72 23.88 -4.34
N GLY A 192 -7.27 24.87 -3.66
CA GLY A 192 -8.72 25.04 -3.46
C GLY A 192 -9.36 24.26 -2.33
N VAL A 193 -8.66 23.32 -1.65
CA VAL A 193 -9.22 22.52 -0.55
C VAL A 193 -8.22 22.41 0.60
N VAL A 194 -8.70 22.71 1.82
CA VAL A 194 -7.98 22.49 3.07
C VAL A 194 -8.75 21.51 3.94
N LEU A 195 -8.15 20.34 4.20
CA LEU A 195 -8.71 19.35 5.12
C LEU A 195 -8.09 19.57 6.50
N ARG A 196 -8.92 19.81 7.51
CA ARG A 196 -8.51 19.96 8.91
C ARG A 196 -8.69 18.65 9.65
N ARG A 197 -7.78 18.30 10.56
CA ARG A 197 -7.78 17.02 11.28
C ARG A 197 -7.93 15.83 10.33
N ALA A 198 -7.21 15.93 9.22
CA ALA A 198 -7.34 15.03 8.08
C ALA A 198 -6.92 13.60 8.44
N THR A 199 -7.69 12.64 7.95
CA THR A 199 -7.38 11.22 8.03
C THR A 199 -6.90 10.69 6.67
N PRO A 200 -6.26 9.51 6.61
CA PRO A 200 -5.99 8.83 5.35
C PRO A 200 -7.22 8.66 4.45
N THR A 201 -8.39 8.42 5.06
CA THR A 201 -9.66 8.29 4.33
C THR A 201 -10.12 9.61 3.71
N ASP A 202 -9.93 10.74 4.41
CA ASP A 202 -10.30 12.05 3.87
C ASP A 202 -9.40 12.43 2.68
N LEU A 203 -8.09 12.19 2.80
CA LEU A 203 -7.16 12.39 1.69
C LEU A 203 -7.49 11.48 0.51
N ALA A 204 -7.80 10.20 0.77
CA ALA A 204 -8.18 9.25 -0.28
C ALA A 204 -9.47 9.67 -0.99
N ARG A 205 -10.47 10.13 -0.23
CA ARG A 205 -11.74 10.62 -0.80
C ARG A 205 -11.52 11.85 -1.67
N LEU A 206 -10.69 12.80 -1.22
CA LEU A 206 -10.31 13.98 -1.99
C LEU A 206 -9.66 13.59 -3.33
N LEU A 207 -8.81 12.56 -3.32
CA LEU A 207 -8.06 12.10 -4.50
C LEU A 207 -8.79 11.04 -5.33
N GLY A 208 -10.01 10.65 -4.96
CA GLY A 208 -10.80 9.66 -5.68
C GLY A 208 -10.31 8.22 -5.52
N LEU A 209 -9.59 7.90 -4.44
CA LEU A 209 -9.02 6.57 -4.17
C LEU A 209 -9.94 5.64 -3.37
N THR A 210 -11.02 6.15 -2.80
CA THR A 210 -12.04 5.32 -2.12
C THR A 210 -12.91 4.61 -3.14
N TYR A 211 -13.37 3.39 -2.81
CA TYR A 211 -14.23 2.61 -3.70
C TYR A 211 -15.39 3.43 -4.24
N ARG A 212 -15.56 3.37 -5.55
CA ARG A 212 -16.71 3.93 -6.27
C ARG A 212 -17.39 2.77 -6.99
N ARG A 213 -18.72 2.68 -6.83
CA ARG A 213 -19.48 1.60 -7.44
C ARG A 213 -19.17 1.51 -8.93
N SER A 214 -18.68 0.34 -9.36
CA SER A 214 -18.39 0.04 -10.76
C SER A 214 -19.67 0.09 -11.58
N ASN A 215 -19.64 0.78 -12.71
CA ASN A 215 -20.79 0.93 -13.60
C ASN A 215 -21.08 -0.38 -14.36
N GLY A 216 -21.93 -1.23 -13.79
CA GLY A 216 -22.74 -2.19 -14.53
C GLY A 216 -22.16 -3.56 -14.87
N LYS A 217 -20.89 -3.86 -14.63
CA LYS A 217 -20.37 -5.24 -14.79
C LYS A 217 -20.45 -6.00 -13.46
N PRO A 218 -21.00 -7.24 -13.47
CA PRO A 218 -20.98 -8.07 -12.27
C PRO A 218 -19.54 -8.34 -11.84
N LEU A 219 -19.23 -8.13 -10.56
CA LEU A 219 -17.94 -8.49 -9.99
C LEU A 219 -17.82 -10.02 -9.90
N GLN A 220 -16.73 -10.54 -10.43
CA GLN A 220 -16.48 -11.98 -10.40
C GLN A 220 -15.65 -12.36 -9.17
N ILE A 221 -14.69 -11.48 -8.79
CA ILE A 221 -13.87 -11.68 -7.60
C ILE A 221 -13.64 -10.37 -6.86
N THR A 222 -13.88 -10.41 -5.55
CA THR A 222 -13.48 -9.36 -4.61
C THR A 222 -12.36 -9.91 -3.72
N VAL A 223 -11.19 -9.30 -3.80
CA VAL A 223 -10.03 -9.62 -2.98
C VAL A 223 -9.97 -8.66 -1.80
N ILE A 224 -9.89 -9.19 -0.58
CA ILE A 224 -9.82 -8.39 0.65
C ILE A 224 -8.40 -8.45 1.21
N GLY A 225 -7.68 -7.34 1.09
CA GLY A 225 -6.27 -7.19 1.43
C GLY A 225 -5.37 -7.11 0.20
N SER A 226 -4.53 -6.08 0.14
CA SER A 226 -3.57 -5.82 -0.94
C SER A 226 -2.13 -6.18 -0.57
N GLY A 227 -1.94 -7.16 0.31
CA GLY A 227 -0.66 -7.80 0.57
C GLY A 227 -0.21 -8.67 -0.60
N PRO A 228 0.94 -9.36 -0.49
CA PRO A 228 1.47 -10.22 -1.56
C PRO A 228 0.48 -11.24 -2.11
N ALA A 229 -0.31 -11.89 -1.26
CA ALA A 229 -1.32 -12.86 -1.68
C ALA A 229 -2.44 -12.20 -2.51
N GLY A 230 -3.02 -11.10 -2.00
CA GLY A 230 -4.10 -10.40 -2.68
C GLY A 230 -3.67 -9.75 -3.99
N LEU A 231 -2.47 -9.15 -4.03
CA LEU A 231 -1.92 -8.58 -5.26
C LEU A 231 -1.63 -9.65 -6.32
N ALA A 232 -1.11 -10.82 -5.92
CA ALA A 232 -0.90 -11.94 -6.83
C ALA A 232 -2.24 -12.44 -7.39
N ALA A 233 -3.24 -12.62 -6.54
CA ALA A 233 -4.59 -12.97 -6.99
C ALA A 233 -5.18 -11.94 -7.94
N ALA A 234 -4.95 -10.65 -7.70
CA ALA A 234 -5.40 -9.58 -8.60
C ALA A 234 -4.73 -9.65 -9.98
N VAL A 235 -3.41 -9.93 -10.02
CA VAL A 235 -2.67 -10.11 -11.28
C VAL A 235 -3.27 -11.29 -12.07
N TYR A 236 -3.40 -12.44 -11.43
CA TYR A 236 -3.90 -13.65 -12.10
C TYR A 236 -5.37 -13.50 -12.47
N GLY A 237 -6.23 -13.06 -11.55
CA GLY A 237 -7.66 -12.88 -11.83
C GLY A 237 -7.91 -11.94 -13.00
N ALA A 238 -7.27 -10.78 -13.01
CA ALA A 238 -7.45 -9.83 -14.11
C ALA A 238 -6.80 -10.29 -15.43
N SER A 239 -5.62 -10.92 -15.39
CA SER A 239 -4.96 -11.42 -16.60
C SER A 239 -5.71 -12.60 -17.24
N GLU A 240 -6.47 -13.35 -16.45
CA GLU A 240 -7.34 -14.45 -16.91
C GLU A 240 -8.78 -13.99 -17.21
N GLY A 241 -9.00 -12.66 -17.23
CA GLY A 241 -10.26 -12.04 -17.69
C GLY A 241 -11.34 -11.90 -16.62
N LEU A 242 -11.06 -12.17 -15.33
CA LEU A 242 -12.01 -11.94 -14.27
C LEU A 242 -12.09 -10.44 -13.93
N HIS A 243 -13.30 -9.91 -13.80
CA HIS A 243 -13.51 -8.58 -13.24
C HIS A 243 -13.16 -8.62 -11.75
N THR A 244 -11.97 -8.13 -11.43
CA THR A 244 -11.29 -8.26 -10.13
C THR A 244 -11.15 -6.91 -9.46
N ILE A 245 -11.62 -6.79 -8.22
CA ILE A 245 -11.34 -5.65 -7.35
C ILE A 245 -10.53 -6.09 -6.12
N VAL A 246 -9.70 -5.21 -5.64
CA VAL A 246 -8.93 -5.37 -4.40
C VAL A 246 -9.32 -4.25 -3.44
N LEU A 247 -9.70 -4.61 -2.23
CA LEU A 247 -10.05 -3.70 -1.15
C LEU A 247 -9.00 -3.80 -0.03
N ASP A 248 -8.44 -2.68 0.38
CA ASP A 248 -7.47 -2.65 1.48
C ASP A 248 -7.78 -1.52 2.46
N ALA A 249 -7.71 -1.80 3.74
CA ALA A 249 -8.07 -0.85 4.79
C ALA A 249 -7.03 0.27 4.99
N ILE A 250 -5.76 0.02 4.64
CA ILE A 250 -4.64 0.90 5.02
C ILE A 250 -3.90 1.44 3.78
N GLY A 251 -3.51 0.55 2.87
CA GLY A 251 -2.68 0.93 1.72
C GLY A 251 -2.00 -0.26 1.05
N ILE A 252 -1.67 -0.08 -0.22
CA ILE A 252 -1.12 -1.13 -1.09
C ILE A 252 0.16 -1.74 -0.52
N GLY A 253 0.25 -3.08 -0.60
CA GLY A 253 1.45 -3.86 -0.32
C GLY A 253 1.46 -4.60 1.02
N GLY A 254 0.46 -4.34 1.88
CA GLY A 254 0.34 -5.00 3.18
C GLY A 254 1.61 -4.88 4.03
N GLN A 255 1.89 -5.88 4.85
CA GLN A 255 3.09 -5.91 5.71
C GLN A 255 4.39 -6.07 4.92
N ALA A 256 4.36 -6.73 3.77
CA ALA A 256 5.56 -6.91 2.95
C ALA A 256 6.16 -5.56 2.52
N ALA A 257 5.33 -4.54 2.28
CA ALA A 257 5.78 -3.19 1.92
C ALA A 257 6.66 -2.52 3.00
N ALA A 258 6.59 -2.99 4.24
CA ALA A 258 7.41 -2.51 5.36
C ALA A 258 8.81 -3.17 5.41
N SER A 259 9.04 -4.24 4.65
CA SER A 259 10.35 -4.89 4.62
C SER A 259 11.34 -4.07 3.79
N SER A 260 12.43 -3.65 4.42
CA SER A 260 13.49 -2.87 3.77
C SER A 260 14.16 -3.65 2.64
N ARG A 261 14.31 -4.97 2.80
CA ARG A 261 14.94 -5.86 1.82
C ARG A 261 14.47 -7.30 1.99
N ILE A 262 14.00 -7.89 0.91
CA ILE A 262 13.63 -9.30 0.81
C ILE A 262 14.71 -9.98 -0.02
N GLU A 263 15.55 -10.81 0.63
CA GLU A 263 16.71 -11.45 0.01
C GLU A 263 16.40 -12.86 -0.53
N ASN A 264 15.32 -13.46 -0.05
CA ASN A 264 14.93 -14.83 -0.37
C ASN A 264 13.73 -14.93 -1.33
N TYR A 265 13.46 -13.87 -2.10
CA TYR A 265 12.49 -13.91 -3.18
C TYR A 265 13.18 -14.27 -4.50
N PRO A 266 12.77 -15.36 -5.19
CA PRO A 266 13.40 -15.80 -6.43
C PRO A 266 13.39 -14.72 -7.52
N GLY A 267 14.47 -14.61 -8.30
CA GLY A 267 14.61 -13.64 -9.40
C GLY A 267 15.30 -12.33 -8.99
N PHE A 268 15.58 -12.12 -7.70
CA PHE A 268 16.26 -10.93 -7.20
C PHE A 268 17.53 -11.29 -6.40
N PRO A 269 18.65 -11.63 -7.09
CA PRO A 269 19.87 -12.08 -6.42
C PRO A 269 20.50 -11.04 -5.49
N SER A 270 20.24 -9.77 -5.73
CA SER A 270 20.65 -8.67 -4.86
C SER A 270 19.58 -8.27 -3.83
N GLY A 271 18.49 -9.04 -3.72
CA GLY A 271 17.31 -8.66 -2.94
C GLY A 271 16.50 -7.55 -3.59
N ILE A 272 15.29 -7.36 -3.09
CA ILE A 272 14.38 -6.28 -3.48
C ILE A 272 13.70 -5.72 -2.23
N SER A 273 13.41 -4.42 -2.18
CA SER A 273 12.58 -3.89 -1.10
C SER A 273 11.16 -4.45 -1.21
N GLY A 274 10.52 -4.71 -0.07
CA GLY A 274 9.13 -5.18 -0.08
C GLY A 274 8.18 -4.17 -0.71
N ARG A 275 8.49 -2.89 -0.54
CA ARG A 275 7.77 -1.78 -1.19
C ARG A 275 7.86 -1.87 -2.73
N ASP A 276 9.05 -2.03 -3.28
CA ASP A 276 9.21 -2.09 -4.74
C ASP A 276 8.59 -3.36 -5.32
N LEU A 277 8.70 -4.49 -4.63
CA LEU A 277 8.09 -5.73 -5.06
C LEU A 277 6.56 -5.59 -5.14
N THR A 278 5.93 -5.16 -4.05
CA THR A 278 4.47 -5.05 -3.97
C THR A 278 3.91 -3.97 -4.90
N GLN A 279 4.66 -2.89 -5.12
CA GLN A 279 4.26 -1.86 -6.08
C GLN A 279 4.35 -2.34 -7.52
N LYS A 280 5.41 -3.05 -7.91
CA LYS A 280 5.52 -3.66 -9.24
C LYS A 280 4.36 -4.63 -9.48
N THR A 281 3.99 -5.42 -8.46
CA THR A 281 2.85 -6.33 -8.53
C THR A 281 1.51 -5.58 -8.66
N ALA A 282 1.32 -4.49 -7.90
CA ALA A 282 0.12 -3.65 -8.01
C ALA A 282 0.00 -3.01 -9.41
N LEU A 283 1.08 -2.50 -9.96
CA LEU A 283 1.10 -1.95 -11.32
C LEU A 283 0.79 -3.02 -12.37
N GLN A 284 1.28 -4.24 -12.16
CA GLN A 284 0.97 -5.37 -13.02
C GLN A 284 -0.52 -5.73 -12.97
N ALA A 285 -1.13 -5.75 -11.77
CA ALA A 285 -2.56 -5.97 -11.60
C ALA A 285 -3.39 -4.89 -12.31
N LEU A 286 -3.02 -3.61 -12.12
CA LEU A 286 -3.66 -2.48 -12.80
C LEU A 286 -3.53 -2.55 -14.33
N LYS A 287 -2.35 -2.96 -14.84
CA LYS A 287 -2.13 -3.16 -16.28
C LYS A 287 -3.11 -4.17 -16.88
N PHE A 288 -3.42 -5.24 -16.15
CA PHE A 288 -4.41 -6.24 -16.58
C PHE A 288 -5.85 -5.84 -16.29
N GLY A 289 -6.10 -4.69 -15.69
CA GLY A 289 -7.45 -4.15 -15.47
C GLY A 289 -8.06 -4.47 -14.12
N ALA A 290 -7.28 -4.97 -13.15
CA ALA A 290 -7.74 -5.03 -11.77
C ALA A 290 -7.95 -3.62 -11.21
N GLU A 291 -8.94 -3.46 -10.33
CA GLU A 291 -9.20 -2.21 -9.63
C GLU A 291 -8.68 -2.32 -8.19
N LEU A 292 -7.88 -1.35 -7.75
CA LEU A 292 -7.31 -1.33 -6.40
C LEU A 292 -7.84 -0.13 -5.63
N TRP A 293 -8.56 -0.38 -4.54
CA TRP A 293 -9.23 0.62 -3.72
C TRP A 293 -8.67 0.63 -2.29
N SER A 294 -8.07 1.73 -1.89
CA SER A 294 -7.46 1.89 -0.58
C SER A 294 -7.38 3.36 -0.17
N PRO A 295 -7.84 3.72 1.04
CA PRO A 295 -8.37 2.84 2.06
C PRO A 295 -9.84 2.45 1.80
N SER A 296 -10.15 1.16 1.88
CA SER A 296 -11.50 0.62 1.78
C SER A 296 -11.62 -0.53 2.78
N GLN A 297 -12.03 -0.19 4.01
CA GLN A 297 -12.10 -1.14 5.11
C GLN A 297 -13.34 -2.01 4.98
N VAL A 298 -13.16 -3.32 4.83
CA VAL A 298 -14.22 -4.32 4.94
C VAL A 298 -14.49 -4.60 6.42
N VAL A 299 -15.76 -4.62 6.79
CA VAL A 299 -16.20 -4.83 8.17
C VAL A 299 -17.12 -6.04 8.33
N ASP A 300 -17.67 -6.57 7.24
CA ASP A 300 -18.51 -7.77 7.28
C ASP A 300 -18.59 -8.45 5.91
N LEU A 301 -18.96 -9.73 5.90
CA LEU A 301 -19.23 -10.53 4.72
C LEU A 301 -20.58 -11.26 4.91
N ASP A 302 -21.61 -10.79 4.23
CA ASP A 302 -22.93 -11.45 4.22
C ASP A 302 -22.95 -12.58 3.18
N THR A 303 -23.17 -13.79 3.64
CA THR A 303 -23.19 -15.03 2.83
C THR A 303 -24.59 -15.63 2.69
N ARG A 304 -25.62 -14.97 3.22
CA ARG A 304 -27.00 -15.48 3.29
C ARG A 304 -27.82 -15.28 2.02
N GLY A 305 -27.35 -14.39 1.13
CA GLY A 305 -28.01 -14.08 -0.14
C GLY A 305 -27.66 -15.07 -1.27
N GLU A 306 -28.22 -14.86 -2.45
CA GLU A 306 -27.84 -15.60 -3.66
C GLU A 306 -26.41 -15.28 -4.13
N GLN A 307 -25.91 -14.11 -3.75
CA GLN A 307 -24.54 -13.66 -4.02
C GLN A 307 -23.86 -13.29 -2.70
N LEU A 308 -22.55 -13.45 -2.68
CA LEU A 308 -21.72 -12.97 -1.58
C LEU A 308 -21.73 -11.44 -1.58
N ARG A 309 -21.87 -10.84 -0.39
CA ARG A 309 -21.90 -9.39 -0.25
C ARG A 309 -20.87 -8.91 0.76
N VAL A 310 -19.89 -8.18 0.27
CA VAL A 310 -18.86 -7.54 1.10
C VAL A 310 -19.37 -6.19 1.57
N ILE A 311 -19.28 -5.90 2.87
CA ILE A 311 -19.74 -4.66 3.49
C ILE A 311 -18.53 -3.81 3.90
N LEU A 312 -18.50 -2.56 3.43
CA LEU A 312 -17.48 -1.58 3.81
C LEU A 312 -17.89 -0.81 5.08
N ALA A 313 -16.91 -0.20 5.75
CA ALA A 313 -17.13 0.58 6.98
C ALA A 313 -18.06 1.80 6.79
N ASP A 314 -18.21 2.31 5.57
CA ASP A 314 -19.15 3.38 5.23
C ASP A 314 -20.58 2.89 4.91
N GLY A 315 -20.82 1.58 5.05
CA GLY A 315 -22.10 0.93 4.76
C GLY A 315 -22.28 0.52 3.29
N THR A 316 -21.30 0.77 2.42
CA THR A 316 -21.37 0.34 1.02
C THR A 316 -21.34 -1.19 0.92
N GLY A 317 -22.34 -1.78 0.25
CA GLY A 317 -22.40 -3.21 -0.07
C GLY A 317 -21.90 -3.49 -1.49
N ILE A 318 -21.07 -4.52 -1.63
CA ILE A 318 -20.46 -4.95 -2.89
C ILE A 318 -20.85 -6.40 -3.15
N ASP A 319 -21.68 -6.62 -4.16
CA ASP A 319 -22.08 -7.96 -4.58
C ASP A 319 -21.02 -8.58 -5.50
N THR A 320 -20.65 -9.84 -5.25
CA THR A 320 -19.58 -10.54 -5.96
C THR A 320 -19.86 -12.04 -6.03
N ARG A 321 -19.28 -12.73 -7.03
CA ARG A 321 -19.45 -14.18 -7.19
C ARG A 321 -18.49 -14.98 -6.34
N ALA A 322 -17.29 -14.44 -6.05
CA ALA A 322 -16.32 -15.04 -5.16
C ALA A 322 -15.60 -13.97 -4.32
N VAL A 323 -15.17 -14.37 -3.14
CA VAL A 323 -14.35 -13.56 -2.24
C VAL A 323 -13.04 -14.28 -1.94
N LEU A 324 -11.92 -13.56 -2.05
CA LEU A 324 -10.63 -14.04 -1.55
C LEU A 324 -10.21 -13.22 -0.33
N ILE A 325 -10.15 -13.83 0.83
CA ILE A 325 -9.66 -13.23 2.07
C ILE A 325 -8.14 -13.34 2.10
N ALA A 326 -7.46 -12.21 1.92
CA ALA A 326 -6.00 -12.07 1.90
C ALA A 326 -5.54 -10.98 2.89
N THR A 327 -6.28 -10.81 3.99
CA THR A 327 -6.10 -9.76 5.00
C THR A 327 -4.80 -9.90 5.79
N GLY A 328 -4.13 -11.06 5.69
CA GLY A 328 -2.88 -11.31 6.38
C GLY A 328 -3.04 -11.39 7.90
N ALA A 329 -2.05 -10.85 8.62
CA ALA A 329 -2.06 -10.87 10.07
C ALA A 329 -1.73 -9.47 10.63
N ARG A 330 -2.18 -9.12 11.84
CA ARG A 330 -1.82 -7.90 12.57
C ARG A 330 -0.63 -8.15 13.47
N TYR A 331 0.17 -7.12 13.67
CA TYR A 331 1.27 -7.21 14.62
C TYR A 331 0.77 -7.37 16.05
N CYS A 332 1.41 -8.26 16.79
CA CYS A 332 1.20 -8.38 18.22
C CYS A 332 1.73 -7.16 18.95
N THR A 333 1.03 -6.75 19.98
CA THR A 333 1.41 -5.67 20.90
C THR A 333 1.88 -6.22 22.23
N LEU A 334 2.71 -5.48 22.96
CA LEU A 334 2.99 -5.80 24.35
C LEU A 334 1.86 -5.24 25.25
N PRO A 335 1.43 -5.98 26.28
CA PRO A 335 0.35 -5.54 27.17
C PRO A 335 0.86 -4.52 28.21
N LEU A 336 1.42 -3.40 27.70
CA LEU A 336 1.98 -2.36 28.54
C LEU A 336 1.06 -1.14 28.62
N PRO A 337 0.97 -0.48 29.78
CA PRO A 337 0.26 0.79 29.92
C PRO A 337 0.82 1.82 28.92
N ARG A 338 -0.05 2.65 28.38
CA ARG A 338 0.27 3.72 27.45
C ARG A 338 0.84 3.25 26.09
N TRP A 339 0.67 1.96 25.75
CA TRP A 339 1.12 1.44 24.46
C TRP A 339 0.52 2.24 23.28
N SER A 340 -0.80 2.47 23.33
CA SER A 340 -1.53 3.24 22.31
C SER A 340 -1.11 4.71 22.20
N ASP A 341 -0.58 5.31 23.27
CA ASP A 341 -0.12 6.70 23.25
C ASP A 341 1.13 6.86 22.38
N PHE A 342 1.94 5.80 22.28
CA PHE A 342 3.21 5.81 21.57
C PHE A 342 3.18 5.06 20.23
N GLU A 343 2.07 4.41 19.87
CA GLU A 343 1.92 3.81 18.54
C GLU A 343 2.04 4.87 17.45
N GLY A 344 3.05 4.72 16.57
CA GLY A 344 3.39 5.71 15.56
C GLY A 344 4.14 6.94 16.09
N ALA A 345 4.28 7.07 17.39
CA ALA A 345 5.02 8.14 18.06
C ALA A 345 6.16 7.58 18.94
N GLY A 346 6.88 6.59 18.38
CA GLY A 346 8.01 5.90 19.04
C GLY A 346 7.85 4.39 19.13
N ILE A 347 6.66 3.82 18.90
CA ILE A 347 6.45 2.37 18.74
C ILE A 347 6.14 2.07 17.29
N TYR A 348 6.91 1.15 16.70
CA TYR A 348 6.86 0.81 15.28
C TYR A 348 6.84 -0.70 15.09
N TYR A 349 6.15 -1.17 14.02
CA TYR A 349 6.07 -2.58 13.63
C TYR A 349 6.83 -2.88 12.34
N ALA A 350 7.52 -1.88 11.80
CA ALA A 350 8.31 -1.97 10.59
C ALA A 350 9.57 -1.13 10.74
N ALA A 351 10.65 -1.52 10.09
CA ALA A 351 11.88 -0.76 9.99
C ALA A 351 12.05 -0.27 8.54
N THR A 352 11.33 0.79 8.17
CA THR A 352 11.45 1.43 6.85
C THR A 352 12.26 2.72 6.93
N ASP A 353 12.55 3.34 5.79
CA ASP A 353 13.23 4.63 5.76
C ASP A 353 12.48 5.74 6.53
N LEU A 354 11.17 5.66 6.61
CA LEU A 354 10.37 6.66 7.30
C LEU A 354 10.62 6.61 8.81
N GLU A 355 10.43 5.44 9.42
CA GLU A 355 10.63 5.24 10.87
C GLU A 355 12.11 5.36 11.25
N ALA A 356 13.01 4.86 10.41
CA ALA A 356 14.45 4.96 10.65
C ALA A 356 14.95 6.41 10.64
N ARG A 357 14.40 7.28 9.79
CA ARG A 357 14.74 8.72 9.78
C ARG A 357 14.26 9.44 11.04
N THR A 358 13.09 9.06 11.54
CA THR A 358 12.55 9.64 12.80
C THR A 358 13.46 9.32 13.99
N CYS A 359 14.20 8.20 13.93
CA CYS A 359 15.11 7.75 14.98
C CYS A 359 16.60 7.92 14.59
N SER A 360 16.95 8.75 13.59
CA SER A 360 18.35 8.94 13.15
C SER A 360 19.21 9.46 14.30
N ASP A 361 20.40 8.86 14.47
CA ASP A 361 21.38 9.18 15.51
C ASP A 361 20.84 9.06 16.96
N GLN A 362 19.72 8.37 17.15
CA GLN A 362 19.10 8.11 18.44
C GLN A 362 19.20 6.61 18.82
N PRO A 363 19.17 6.28 20.12
CA PRO A 363 19.12 4.89 20.56
C PRO A 363 17.74 4.28 20.30
N VAL A 364 17.74 3.06 19.74
CA VAL A 364 16.52 2.32 19.42
C VAL A 364 16.57 0.92 20.02
N THR A 365 15.40 0.33 20.24
CA THR A 365 15.26 -1.05 20.71
C THR A 365 14.43 -1.86 19.73
N VAL A 366 14.91 -3.03 19.34
CA VAL A 366 14.18 -4.02 18.56
C VAL A 366 13.76 -5.16 19.48
N VAL A 367 12.48 -5.47 19.53
CA VAL A 367 11.94 -6.58 20.32
C VAL A 367 11.58 -7.74 19.41
N GLY A 368 12.16 -8.89 19.68
CA GLY A 368 11.90 -10.13 18.94
C GLY A 368 13.13 -11.01 18.74
N GLY A 369 12.92 -12.32 18.63
CA GLY A 369 13.97 -13.32 18.50
C GLY A 369 14.01 -14.03 17.15
N ALA A 370 13.26 -13.58 16.14
CA ALA A 370 13.17 -14.22 14.84
C ALA A 370 13.91 -13.42 13.73
N ASN A 371 13.93 -13.96 12.52
CA ASN A 371 14.64 -13.37 11.37
C ASN A 371 14.26 -11.90 11.10
N SER A 372 12.99 -11.55 11.23
CA SER A 372 12.52 -10.18 10.99
C SER A 372 13.13 -9.18 11.98
N ALA A 373 13.26 -9.56 13.26
CA ALA A 373 13.90 -8.72 14.27
C ALA A 373 15.40 -8.52 13.97
N ALA A 374 16.10 -9.57 13.55
CA ALA A 374 17.50 -9.49 13.17
C ALA A 374 17.73 -8.57 11.95
N GLN A 375 16.91 -8.72 10.91
CA GLN A 375 16.97 -7.87 9.73
C GLN A 375 16.71 -6.40 10.06
N ALA A 376 15.70 -6.14 10.91
CA ALA A 376 15.41 -4.80 11.40
C ALA A 376 16.55 -4.20 12.21
N ALA A 377 17.14 -4.97 13.14
CA ALA A 377 18.26 -4.51 13.95
C ALA A 377 19.48 -4.13 13.07
N LEU A 378 19.83 -4.96 12.09
CA LEU A 378 20.91 -4.68 11.13
C LEU A 378 20.63 -3.44 10.27
N TYR A 379 19.37 -3.26 9.84
CA TYR A 379 18.97 -2.10 9.05
C TYR A 379 19.05 -0.81 9.86
N LEU A 380 18.55 -0.83 11.09
CA LEU A 380 18.55 0.31 12.00
C LEU A 380 19.97 0.66 12.48
N ALA A 381 20.84 -0.31 12.68
CA ALA A 381 22.21 -0.08 13.08
C ALA A 381 23.02 0.78 12.11
N ALA A 382 22.60 0.89 10.87
CA ALA A 382 23.22 1.79 9.89
C ALA A 382 22.84 3.27 10.08
N ARG A 383 21.82 3.59 10.89
CA ARG A 383 21.24 4.92 11.03
C ARG A 383 21.10 5.39 12.47
N ALA A 384 20.76 4.51 13.39
CA ALA A 384 20.64 4.78 14.82
C ALA A 384 22.02 4.93 15.48
N SER A 385 22.09 5.64 16.59
CA SER A 385 23.33 5.72 17.39
C SER A 385 23.69 4.38 18.03
N HIS A 386 22.68 3.61 18.41
CA HIS A 386 22.81 2.28 19.01
C HIS A 386 21.51 1.49 18.88
N VAL A 387 21.60 0.16 18.72
CA VAL A 387 20.46 -0.75 18.65
C VAL A 387 20.54 -1.77 19.79
N THR A 388 19.52 -1.85 20.63
CA THR A 388 19.35 -2.95 21.58
C THR A 388 18.40 -3.99 20.97
N LEU A 389 18.84 -5.24 20.78
CA LEU A 389 18.00 -6.35 20.36
C LEU A 389 17.54 -7.12 21.59
N ALA A 390 16.31 -6.85 22.05
CA ALA A 390 15.70 -7.49 23.23
C ALA A 390 15.02 -8.80 22.83
N VAL A 391 15.48 -9.90 23.38
CA VAL A 391 15.03 -11.26 23.07
C VAL A 391 14.59 -11.97 24.33
N ARG A 392 13.32 -12.41 24.35
CA ARG A 392 12.74 -13.11 25.52
C ARG A 392 13.40 -14.45 25.80
N SER A 393 13.86 -15.17 24.77
CA SER A 393 14.54 -16.46 24.96
C SER A 393 15.99 -16.27 25.43
N SER A 394 16.54 -17.33 26.05
CA SER A 394 17.94 -17.36 26.50
C SER A 394 18.94 -17.55 25.36
N HIS A 395 18.47 -17.75 24.13
CA HIS A 395 19.34 -17.97 22.95
C HIS A 395 18.61 -17.57 21.65
N LEU A 396 19.38 -17.14 20.64
CA LEU A 396 18.86 -16.68 19.36
C LEU A 396 18.41 -17.81 18.43
N SER A 397 19.01 -19.00 18.58
CA SER A 397 18.80 -20.14 17.66
C SER A 397 17.37 -20.71 17.69
N ALA A 398 16.54 -20.31 18.63
CA ALA A 398 15.14 -20.76 18.71
C ALA A 398 14.27 -20.28 17.54
N GLY A 399 14.59 -19.12 16.93
CA GLY A 399 13.75 -18.53 15.87
C GLY A 399 14.53 -17.81 14.77
N MET A 400 15.86 -17.74 14.88
CA MET A 400 16.72 -16.96 13.99
C MET A 400 17.66 -17.85 13.19
N SER A 401 17.81 -17.60 11.90
CA SER A 401 18.73 -18.34 11.04
C SER A 401 20.19 -18.03 11.36
N ALA A 402 21.08 -19.04 11.20
CA ALA A 402 22.48 -18.98 11.58
C ALA A 402 23.24 -17.78 10.96
N TYR A 403 22.96 -17.45 9.69
CA TYR A 403 23.63 -16.31 9.04
C TYR A 403 23.23 -14.96 9.65
N LEU A 404 21.98 -14.80 10.10
CA LEU A 404 21.54 -13.60 10.79
C LEU A 404 22.12 -13.50 12.21
N ILE A 405 22.17 -14.63 12.93
CA ILE A 405 22.84 -14.70 14.24
C ILE A 405 24.27 -14.19 14.11
N SER A 406 25.04 -14.73 13.15
CA SER A 406 26.41 -14.29 12.91
C SER A 406 26.49 -12.77 12.67
N ARG A 407 25.63 -12.22 11.82
CA ARG A 407 25.66 -10.79 11.48
C ARG A 407 25.30 -9.89 12.67
N VAL A 408 24.24 -10.18 13.42
CA VAL A 408 23.85 -9.34 14.57
C VAL A 408 24.86 -9.45 15.71
N SER A 409 25.52 -10.61 15.89
CA SER A 409 26.53 -10.81 16.94
C SER A 409 27.87 -10.13 16.64
N THR A 410 28.15 -9.81 15.37
CA THR A 410 29.43 -9.19 14.97
C THR A 410 29.28 -7.68 14.73
N ASP A 411 28.10 -7.11 14.66
CA ASP A 411 27.91 -5.67 14.48
C ASP A 411 28.08 -4.93 15.82
N PRO A 412 29.13 -4.06 15.96
CA PRO A 412 29.43 -3.40 17.23
C PRO A 412 28.36 -2.38 17.67
N ARG A 413 27.44 -2.01 16.78
CA ARG A 413 26.35 -1.09 17.08
C ARG A 413 25.12 -1.79 17.65
N ILE A 414 25.12 -3.14 17.70
CA ILE A 414 24.02 -3.95 18.19
C ILE A 414 24.39 -4.59 19.52
N THR A 415 23.64 -4.30 20.57
CA THR A 415 23.71 -5.04 21.83
C THR A 415 22.57 -6.06 21.90
N ILE A 416 22.90 -7.34 22.08
CA ILE A 416 21.92 -8.41 22.24
C ILE A 416 21.62 -8.61 23.72
N ALA A 417 20.35 -8.38 24.10
CA ALA A 417 19.83 -8.59 25.46
C ALA A 417 18.96 -9.86 25.46
N LEU A 418 19.53 -10.98 25.87
CA LEU A 418 18.84 -12.27 26.02
C LEU A 418 18.05 -12.33 27.32
N SER A 419 17.04 -13.19 27.39
CA SER A 419 16.14 -13.33 28.54
C SER A 419 15.58 -11.97 28.98
N THR A 420 15.26 -11.08 28.04
CA THR A 420 14.94 -9.68 28.34
C THR A 420 13.60 -9.29 27.71
N GLU A 421 12.76 -8.62 28.49
CA GLU A 421 11.46 -8.09 28.09
C GLU A 421 11.36 -6.60 28.36
N VAL A 422 10.60 -5.89 27.54
CA VAL A 422 10.21 -4.50 27.81
C VAL A 422 9.08 -4.51 28.82
N THR A 423 9.24 -3.80 29.94
CA THR A 423 8.29 -3.81 31.05
C THR A 423 7.65 -2.46 31.35
N ALA A 424 8.21 -1.36 30.84
CA ALA A 424 7.59 -0.04 30.97
C ALA A 424 7.97 0.87 29.79
N LEU A 425 7.10 1.86 29.55
CA LEU A 425 7.24 2.88 28.52
C LEU A 425 7.16 4.27 29.19
N ALA A 426 8.02 5.19 28.79
CA ALA A 426 8.03 6.55 29.28
C ALA A 426 8.24 7.55 28.14
N GLY A 427 7.59 8.71 28.27
CA GLY A 427 7.61 9.81 27.32
C GLY A 427 6.44 10.76 27.57
N THR A 428 6.43 11.87 26.87
CA THR A 428 5.31 12.84 26.88
C THR A 428 4.48 12.70 25.60
N ALA A 429 4.83 13.37 24.51
CA ALA A 429 4.18 13.27 23.22
C ALA A 429 4.72 12.09 22.39
N SER A 430 5.96 11.67 22.62
CA SER A 430 6.61 10.53 21.99
C SER A 430 7.35 9.68 23.01
N LEU A 431 7.66 8.44 22.64
CA LEU A 431 8.49 7.54 23.44
C LEU A 431 9.91 8.10 23.52
N ASN A 432 10.49 8.15 24.73
CA ASN A 432 11.88 8.56 24.91
C ASN A 432 12.68 7.65 25.85
N ARG A 433 12.02 6.74 26.56
CA ARG A 433 12.66 5.79 27.48
C ARG A 433 11.82 4.53 27.64
N ILE A 434 12.50 3.42 27.87
CA ILE A 434 11.88 2.12 28.21
C ILE A 434 12.57 1.51 29.42
N SER A 435 11.87 0.61 30.11
CA SER A 435 12.44 -0.30 31.09
C SER A 435 12.60 -1.69 30.47
N LEU A 436 13.77 -2.27 30.61
CA LEU A 436 14.08 -3.64 30.25
C LEU A 436 14.29 -4.48 31.50
N THR A 437 13.58 -5.59 31.61
CA THR A 437 13.74 -6.53 32.73
C THR A 437 14.34 -7.84 32.21
N ASN A 438 15.45 -8.26 32.80
CA ASN A 438 16.00 -9.58 32.56
C ASN A 438 15.18 -10.61 33.35
N THR A 439 14.49 -11.50 32.63
CA THR A 439 13.57 -12.49 33.24
C THR A 439 14.27 -13.60 34.00
N ALA A 440 15.59 -13.81 33.77
CA ALA A 440 16.37 -14.80 34.49
C ALA A 440 16.91 -14.28 35.84
N THR A 441 17.26 -12.99 35.92
CA THR A 441 17.82 -12.36 37.13
C THR A 441 16.83 -11.49 37.89
N GLY A 442 15.75 -11.04 37.24
CA GLY A 442 14.80 -10.06 37.77
C GLY A 442 15.34 -8.61 37.76
N GLU A 443 16.54 -8.39 37.25
CA GLU A 443 17.14 -7.06 37.17
C GLU A 443 16.41 -6.19 36.15
N THR A 444 16.05 -4.97 36.53
CA THR A 444 15.40 -3.99 35.65
C THR A 444 16.33 -2.81 35.42
N THR A 445 16.53 -2.44 34.17
CA THR A 445 17.33 -1.29 33.76
C THR A 445 16.47 -0.34 32.91
N GLU A 446 16.60 0.96 33.17
CA GLU A 446 16.03 1.99 32.31
C GLU A 446 17.06 2.44 31.28
N GLN A 447 16.61 2.59 30.03
CA GLN A 447 17.47 3.12 28.98
C GLN A 447 16.73 4.09 28.05
N PRO A 448 17.44 5.08 27.47
CA PRO A 448 16.88 5.92 26.42
C PRO A 448 16.43 5.06 25.22
N CYS A 449 15.28 5.38 24.64
CA CYS A 449 14.75 4.69 23.49
C CYS A 449 13.82 5.62 22.71
N GLN A 450 14.27 6.07 21.55
CA GLN A 450 13.48 6.94 20.70
C GLN A 450 12.60 6.16 19.71
N GLY A 451 12.92 4.88 19.53
CA GLY A 451 12.14 3.95 18.70
C GLY A 451 12.15 2.54 19.26
N LEU A 452 10.97 2.03 19.60
CA LEU A 452 10.72 0.64 19.98
C LEU A 452 10.12 -0.09 18.77
N PHE A 453 10.91 -0.97 18.15
CA PHE A 453 10.53 -1.71 16.96
C PHE A 453 10.10 -3.12 17.35
N CYS A 454 8.80 -3.45 17.18
CA CYS A 454 8.21 -4.69 17.66
C CYS A 454 8.09 -5.75 16.57
N PHE A 455 8.86 -6.82 16.70
CA PHE A 455 8.84 -8.00 15.83
C PHE A 455 8.52 -9.27 16.63
N ILE A 456 7.42 -9.22 17.41
CA ILE A 456 7.00 -10.28 18.36
C ILE A 456 5.91 -11.20 17.82
N GLY A 457 5.69 -11.17 16.51
CA GLY A 457 4.70 -11.98 15.85
C GLY A 457 3.49 -11.19 15.37
N ALA A 458 2.50 -11.91 14.88
CA ALA A 458 1.30 -11.34 14.33
C ALA A 458 0.10 -12.26 14.54
N GLU A 459 -1.07 -11.69 14.73
CA GLU A 459 -2.38 -12.35 14.82
C GLU A 459 -3.12 -12.21 13.50
N PRO A 460 -3.88 -13.22 13.05
CA PRO A 460 -4.61 -13.15 11.80
C PRO A 460 -5.64 -12.01 11.84
N ALA A 461 -5.77 -11.28 10.74
CA ALA A 461 -6.69 -10.15 10.64
C ALA A 461 -8.11 -10.63 10.27
N THR A 462 -8.74 -11.38 11.17
CA THR A 462 -10.01 -12.10 10.99
C THR A 462 -11.13 -11.62 11.90
N SER A 463 -10.88 -10.67 12.81
CA SER A 463 -11.85 -10.21 13.83
C SER A 463 -13.16 -9.64 13.27
N TRP A 464 -13.21 -9.34 11.98
CA TRP A 464 -14.38 -8.85 11.26
C TRP A 464 -15.24 -9.96 10.64
N LEU A 465 -14.77 -11.22 10.67
CA LEU A 465 -15.47 -12.37 10.13
C LEU A 465 -16.42 -12.95 11.17
N SER A 466 -17.67 -13.15 10.78
CA SER A 466 -18.71 -13.74 11.63
C SER A 466 -19.14 -15.15 11.20
N GLU A 467 -19.07 -15.47 9.90
CA GLU A 467 -19.61 -16.70 9.32
C GLU A 467 -18.53 -17.65 8.79
N VAL A 468 -17.30 -17.17 8.65
CA VAL A 468 -16.16 -18.00 8.25
C VAL A 468 -15.56 -18.69 9.47
N ALA A 469 -15.38 -20.00 9.39
CA ALA A 469 -14.78 -20.80 10.47
C ALA A 469 -13.34 -20.35 10.75
N LEU A 470 -12.99 -20.26 12.04
CA LEU A 470 -11.65 -19.94 12.52
C LEU A 470 -11.16 -21.06 13.43
N ASP A 471 -9.84 -21.29 13.43
CA ASP A 471 -9.21 -22.16 14.43
C ASP A 471 -9.09 -21.47 15.79
N ALA A 472 -8.56 -22.16 16.80
CA ALA A 472 -8.40 -21.62 18.14
C ALA A 472 -7.46 -20.41 18.24
N ALA A 473 -6.61 -20.20 17.22
CA ALA A 473 -5.70 -19.06 17.11
C ALA A 473 -6.24 -17.93 16.19
N GLY A 474 -7.44 -18.11 15.65
CA GLY A 474 -8.11 -17.13 14.79
C GLY A 474 -7.76 -17.25 13.30
N PHE A 475 -6.97 -18.23 12.86
CA PHE A 475 -6.65 -18.45 11.44
C PHE A 475 -7.80 -19.17 10.71
N ILE A 476 -7.90 -18.95 9.40
CA ILE A 476 -8.93 -19.55 8.55
C ILE A 476 -8.48 -20.93 8.07
N PRO A 477 -9.16 -22.03 8.46
CA PRO A 477 -8.96 -23.35 7.87
C PRO A 477 -9.57 -23.41 6.46
N THR A 478 -8.92 -24.14 5.55
CA THR A 478 -9.37 -24.29 4.16
C THR A 478 -9.27 -25.75 3.73
N ASP A 479 -10.02 -26.12 2.71
CA ASP A 479 -9.96 -27.43 2.03
C ASP A 479 -9.87 -28.63 3.00
N VAL A 480 -8.79 -29.39 2.98
CA VAL A 480 -8.59 -30.59 3.82
C VAL A 480 -8.47 -30.31 5.32
N GLN A 481 -8.33 -29.06 5.74
CA GLN A 481 -8.29 -28.66 7.16
C GLN A 481 -9.69 -28.50 7.76
N LEU A 482 -10.72 -28.43 6.91
CA LEU A 482 -12.11 -28.33 7.33
C LEU A 482 -12.62 -29.71 7.76
N ASP A 483 -13.34 -29.74 8.88
CA ASP A 483 -14.06 -30.96 9.27
C ASP A 483 -15.27 -31.16 8.34
N PRO A 484 -15.32 -32.25 7.56
CA PRO A 484 -16.45 -32.53 6.67
C PRO A 484 -17.80 -32.60 7.40
N ALA A 485 -17.82 -32.98 8.69
CA ALA A 485 -19.02 -33.01 9.50
C ALA A 485 -19.57 -31.64 9.88
N SER A 486 -18.71 -30.60 9.83
CA SER A 486 -19.08 -29.20 10.10
C SER A 486 -19.59 -28.45 8.87
N LEU A 487 -19.49 -29.05 7.68
CA LEU A 487 -19.97 -28.47 6.44
C LEU A 487 -21.50 -28.55 6.36
N GLY A 488 -22.17 -27.41 6.34
CA GLY A 488 -23.64 -27.34 6.41
C GLY A 488 -24.38 -27.58 5.08
N ALA A 489 -25.67 -27.25 5.09
CA ALA A 489 -26.57 -27.42 3.96
C ALA A 489 -26.11 -26.83 2.62
N PRO A 490 -25.40 -25.67 2.56
CA PRO A 490 -24.89 -25.12 1.30
C PRO A 490 -23.97 -26.06 0.55
N TRP A 491 -23.11 -26.81 1.26
CA TRP A 491 -22.20 -27.78 0.66
C TRP A 491 -22.92 -29.03 0.15
N ALA A 492 -23.94 -29.50 0.90
CA ALA A 492 -24.79 -30.59 0.46
C ALA A 492 -25.54 -30.24 -0.84
N ALA A 493 -26.03 -29.01 -0.96
CA ALA A 493 -26.71 -28.53 -2.16
C ALA A 493 -25.77 -28.42 -3.37
N LEU A 494 -24.51 -28.08 -3.17
CA LEU A 494 -23.48 -28.00 -4.23
C LEU A 494 -23.00 -29.37 -4.70
N GLY A 495 -23.19 -30.46 -3.90
CA GLY A 495 -22.78 -31.81 -4.25
C GLY A 495 -21.26 -32.00 -4.45
N ARG A 496 -20.43 -31.10 -3.87
CA ARG A 496 -18.97 -31.16 -3.91
C ARG A 496 -18.33 -30.79 -2.58
N SER A 497 -17.11 -31.22 -2.39
CA SER A 497 -16.27 -30.80 -1.26
C SER A 497 -15.66 -29.40 -1.53
N PRO A 498 -15.18 -28.70 -0.47
CA PRO A 498 -14.40 -27.48 -0.63
C PRO A 498 -13.20 -27.68 -1.57
N LEU A 499 -12.98 -26.73 -2.45
CA LEU A 499 -11.82 -26.69 -3.33
C LEU A 499 -10.57 -26.25 -2.54
N PRO A 500 -9.35 -26.48 -3.04
CA PRO A 500 -8.15 -25.91 -2.44
C PRO A 500 -8.29 -24.39 -2.20
N PHE A 501 -7.88 -23.95 -1.02
CA PHE A 501 -8.05 -22.57 -0.52
C PHE A 501 -9.49 -22.13 -0.20
N GLU A 502 -10.51 -22.95 -0.48
CA GLU A 502 -11.90 -22.62 -0.16
C GLU A 502 -12.18 -22.87 1.34
N THR A 503 -12.92 -21.95 1.96
CA THR A 503 -13.29 -21.99 3.38
C THR A 503 -14.50 -22.89 3.62
N ASN A 504 -15.05 -22.87 4.84
CA ASN A 504 -16.35 -23.51 5.15
C ASN A 504 -17.55 -22.86 4.43
N VAL A 505 -17.35 -21.71 3.78
CA VAL A 505 -18.39 -20.98 3.02
C VAL A 505 -18.12 -21.12 1.53
N PRO A 506 -19.07 -21.67 0.73
CA PRO A 506 -18.91 -21.79 -0.71
C PRO A 506 -18.60 -20.46 -1.41
N GLY A 507 -17.60 -20.46 -2.31
CA GLY A 507 -17.19 -19.27 -3.04
C GLY A 507 -16.32 -18.29 -2.23
N VAL A 508 -16.06 -18.57 -0.95
CA VAL A 508 -15.16 -17.80 -0.10
C VAL A 508 -13.85 -18.55 0.07
N PHE A 509 -12.76 -17.91 -0.35
CA PHE A 509 -11.41 -18.45 -0.33
C PHE A 509 -10.53 -17.67 0.65
N ALA A 510 -9.43 -18.28 1.12
CA ALA A 510 -8.42 -17.59 1.92
C ALA A 510 -7.01 -17.90 1.42
N ALA A 511 -6.11 -16.92 1.43
CA ALA A 511 -4.71 -17.08 1.01
C ALA A 511 -3.74 -16.19 1.80
N GLY A 512 -2.52 -16.65 1.96
CA GLY A 512 -1.46 -15.97 2.69
C GLY A 512 -1.57 -16.13 4.20
N ASP A 513 -1.00 -15.19 4.94
CA ASP A 513 -0.75 -15.31 6.38
C ASP A 513 -2.00 -15.43 7.25
N VAL A 514 -3.18 -15.16 6.71
CA VAL A 514 -4.47 -15.32 7.38
C VAL A 514 -4.92 -16.78 7.48
N ARG A 515 -4.36 -17.66 6.63
CA ARG A 515 -4.76 -19.06 6.52
C ARG A 515 -4.01 -19.95 7.51
N VAL A 516 -4.68 -20.99 8.02
CA VAL A 516 -4.07 -22.05 8.84
C VAL A 516 -2.92 -22.70 8.07
N ALA A 517 -1.81 -22.94 8.74
CA ALA A 517 -0.60 -23.59 8.22
C ALA A 517 0.04 -22.89 7.00
N SER A 518 -0.37 -21.67 6.65
CA SER A 518 0.34 -20.88 5.63
C SER A 518 1.76 -20.55 6.10
N LEU A 519 2.71 -20.73 5.21
CA LEU A 519 4.10 -20.38 5.48
C LEU A 519 4.25 -18.87 5.35
N LYS A 520 4.46 -18.16 6.48
CA LYS A 520 4.54 -16.70 6.56
C LYS A 520 5.77 -16.14 5.85
N ARG A 521 5.74 -16.20 4.51
CA ARG A 521 6.77 -15.72 3.59
C ARG A 521 6.13 -15.10 2.36
N VAL A 522 6.74 -14.06 1.84
CA VAL A 522 6.23 -13.32 0.67
C VAL A 522 6.03 -14.25 -0.53
N ALA A 523 7.00 -15.11 -0.84
CA ALA A 523 6.90 -16.04 -1.97
C ALA A 523 5.75 -17.05 -1.81
N SER A 524 5.53 -17.56 -0.58
CA SER A 524 4.42 -18.47 -0.27
C SER A 524 3.09 -17.77 -0.43
N ALA A 525 2.95 -16.57 0.13
CA ALA A 525 1.73 -15.78 0.01
C ALA A 525 1.37 -15.47 -1.45
N ILE A 526 2.35 -15.10 -2.28
CA ILE A 526 2.18 -14.90 -3.73
C ILE A 526 1.71 -16.19 -4.40
N GLY A 527 2.35 -17.33 -4.10
CA GLY A 527 1.98 -18.63 -4.66
C GLY A 527 0.57 -19.07 -4.27
N GLU A 528 0.16 -18.85 -3.00
CA GLU A 528 -1.19 -19.14 -2.54
C GLU A 528 -2.23 -18.25 -3.25
N GLY A 529 -2.00 -16.94 -3.32
CA GLY A 529 -2.90 -16.01 -4.00
C GLY A 529 -3.10 -16.33 -5.47
N ALA A 530 -2.01 -16.60 -6.19
CA ALA A 530 -2.06 -17.01 -7.59
C ALA A 530 -2.81 -18.35 -7.78
N SER A 531 -2.52 -19.34 -6.93
CA SER A 531 -3.16 -20.66 -7.01
C SER A 531 -4.64 -20.63 -6.70
N ALA A 532 -5.07 -19.78 -5.74
CA ALA A 532 -6.47 -19.64 -5.36
C ALA A 532 -7.35 -19.21 -6.54
N VAL A 533 -6.84 -18.37 -7.44
CA VAL A 533 -7.59 -17.87 -8.61
C VAL A 533 -8.06 -19.03 -9.50
N ARG A 534 -7.22 -20.03 -9.75
CA ARG A 534 -7.61 -21.22 -10.53
C ARG A 534 -8.85 -21.91 -9.96
N PHE A 535 -8.92 -22.04 -8.63
CA PHE A 535 -10.05 -22.70 -7.96
C PHE A 535 -11.27 -21.78 -7.87
N ILE A 536 -11.06 -20.48 -7.83
CA ILE A 536 -12.13 -19.47 -7.97
C ILE A 536 -12.80 -19.61 -9.34
N HIS A 537 -12.03 -19.73 -10.44
CA HIS A 537 -12.61 -20.00 -11.77
C HIS A 537 -13.52 -21.24 -11.76
N THR A 538 -13.07 -22.31 -11.14
CA THR A 538 -13.85 -23.55 -11.00
C THR A 538 -15.14 -23.31 -10.20
N ALA A 539 -15.05 -22.59 -9.07
CA ALA A 539 -16.19 -22.33 -8.19
C ALA A 539 -17.27 -21.46 -8.86
N ILE A 540 -16.88 -20.48 -9.65
CA ILE A 540 -17.82 -19.57 -10.34
C ILE A 540 -18.25 -20.07 -11.74
N GLY A 541 -17.76 -21.24 -12.18
CA GLY A 541 -18.13 -21.83 -13.46
C GLY A 541 -17.64 -21.03 -14.68
N VAL A 542 -16.50 -20.36 -14.57
CA VAL A 542 -15.83 -19.66 -15.67
C VAL A 542 -14.57 -20.46 -16.02
N HIS A 543 -14.39 -20.80 -17.28
CA HIS A 543 -13.15 -21.43 -17.75
C HIS A 543 -12.18 -20.34 -18.18
N PRO A 544 -10.89 -20.44 -17.76
CA PRO A 544 -9.85 -19.49 -18.15
C PRO A 544 -9.54 -19.52 -19.65
#